data_8687f761cddb4ea6f9074dadf33bbb6e
#
_entry.id   8687f761cddb4ea6f9074dadf33bbb6e
#
_cell.length_a   1.000
_cell.length_b   1.000
_cell.length_c   1.000
_cell.angle_alpha   90.00
_cell.angle_beta   90.00
_cell.angle_gamma   90.00
#
_symmetry.space_group_name_H-M   'P 1'
#
loop_
_entity.id
_entity.type
_entity.pdbx_description
1 polymer ?
#
loop_
_entity_poly.entity_id
_entity_poly.type
_entity_poly.pdbx_seq_one_letter_code
_entity_poly.pdbx_strand_id
1 'polypeptide(L)'
;MSQLREGTEVLLVLSMILFAGFVMTRLTNTLNLPKVSGYILAGILIGPYGLNLIPVDIIGHMGFVSDMALAFIAFGVGKFFKKEVLLRTGKKIIIITVFEALTAGGLVTLAGKALFGLDWDFALILGAIATATAPASTMMTINQYKAKGEFVDTLLQIVALDDVVCLLAFSVVAAMARGHAAGAVAMSDVVMPIVYNLLALVLGFFCGYFLSRLLIPARSKDNRLILAIAMLLGISGICAAADISPLLSCMVFGAAYINLTRDKKLYRQINNFSPPVMSVFFIVSGMNLDVRALATVGVVGVSYFIVRIVGKYLGTYISCALTGTSREIRNYMGLALIPQAGVAIGLAFLGQRLLPPETGKLMLTIILSSSVLYEMVGPISAKVALLLSGSISGKDILDKMVVTGQEEQEEQERNSGQDEELEEIETEGSGSGSDGEEDEKI
;
A
#
# COMPACT_ATOMS: atom_id res chain seq x y z
N MET A 1 15.28 7.55 -35.30
CA MET A 1 16.36 7.20 -34.33
C MET A 1 16.07 7.67 -32.90
N SER A 2 15.40 8.82 -32.66
CA SER A 2 15.03 9.28 -31.29
C SER A 2 14.06 8.32 -30.58
N GLN A 3 13.02 7.84 -31.23
CA GLN A 3 12.02 6.92 -30.64
C GLN A 3 12.60 5.54 -30.25
N LEU A 4 13.61 5.05 -30.95
CA LEU A 4 14.32 3.81 -30.59
C LEU A 4 15.22 4.00 -29.34
N ARG A 5 15.70 5.22 -29.11
CA ARG A 5 16.42 5.58 -27.87
C ARG A 5 15.50 5.62 -26.66
N GLU A 6 14.30 6.20 -26.80
CA GLU A 6 13.32 6.29 -25.69
C GLU A 6 12.91 4.92 -25.15
N GLY A 7 12.65 3.94 -26.03
CA GLY A 7 12.32 2.58 -25.61
C GLY A 7 13.44 1.87 -24.86
N THR A 8 14.71 2.10 -25.28
CA THR A 8 15.88 1.52 -24.61
C THR A 8 16.11 2.15 -23.24
N GLU A 9 15.90 3.45 -23.11
CA GLU A 9 16.01 4.18 -21.83
C GLU A 9 14.99 3.68 -20.81
N VAL A 10 13.75 3.44 -21.22
CA VAL A 10 12.70 2.92 -20.32
C VAL A 10 13.06 1.53 -19.77
N LEU A 11 13.60 0.65 -20.61
CA LEU A 11 14.01 -0.69 -20.18
C LEU A 11 15.17 -0.64 -19.19
N LEU A 12 16.17 0.21 -19.43
CA LEU A 12 17.31 0.39 -18.53
C LEU A 12 16.87 1.00 -17.19
N VAL A 13 16.00 2.01 -17.23
CA VAL A 13 15.47 2.64 -16.04
C VAL A 13 14.65 1.65 -15.20
N LEU A 14 13.78 0.85 -15.84
CA LEU A 14 13.00 -0.17 -15.15
C LEU A 14 13.88 -1.25 -14.52
N SER A 15 14.94 -1.66 -15.22
CA SER A 15 15.95 -2.59 -14.70
C SER A 15 16.66 -1.99 -13.48
N MET A 16 17.11 -0.72 -13.56
CA MET A 16 17.74 -0.02 -12.42
C MET A 16 16.80 0.08 -11.21
N ILE A 17 15.55 0.45 -11.44
CA ILE A 17 14.52 0.55 -10.38
C ILE A 17 14.38 -0.79 -9.66
N LEU A 18 14.16 -1.88 -10.40
CA LEU A 18 13.97 -3.21 -9.82
C LEU A 18 15.21 -3.72 -9.09
N PHE A 19 16.40 -3.49 -9.67
CA PHE A 19 17.66 -3.91 -9.06
C PHE A 19 17.97 -3.10 -7.78
N ALA A 20 17.79 -1.78 -7.81
CA ALA A 20 17.95 -0.94 -6.62
C ALA A 20 16.97 -1.36 -5.50
N GLY A 21 15.73 -1.67 -5.86
CA GLY A 21 14.72 -2.19 -4.93
C GLY A 21 15.14 -3.52 -4.31
N PHE A 22 15.67 -4.44 -5.11
CA PHE A 22 16.17 -5.73 -4.63
C PHE A 22 17.32 -5.54 -3.64
N VAL A 23 18.34 -4.76 -3.98
CA VAL A 23 19.50 -4.52 -3.11
C VAL A 23 19.07 -3.85 -1.80
N MET A 24 18.23 -2.80 -1.89
CA MET A 24 17.82 -2.05 -0.70
C MET A 24 16.93 -2.89 0.22
N THR A 25 16.05 -3.74 -0.34
CA THR A 25 15.23 -4.63 0.50
C THR A 25 16.05 -5.70 1.20
N ARG A 26 17.18 -6.15 0.63
CA ARG A 26 18.13 -7.02 1.33
C ARG A 26 18.75 -6.29 2.51
N LEU A 27 19.21 -5.06 2.29
CA LEU A 27 19.81 -4.24 3.35
C LEU A 27 18.80 -3.90 4.47
N THR A 28 17.57 -3.53 4.13
CA THR A 28 16.54 -3.23 5.14
C THR A 28 16.04 -4.47 5.87
N ASN A 29 16.10 -5.65 5.25
CA ASN A 29 15.74 -6.90 5.90
C ASN A 29 16.72 -7.25 7.03
N THR A 30 18.02 -6.98 6.88
CA THR A 30 19.01 -7.16 7.96
C THR A 30 18.76 -6.23 9.15
N LEU A 31 18.06 -5.12 8.92
CA LEU A 31 17.64 -4.16 9.95
C LEU A 31 16.23 -4.44 10.48
N ASN A 32 15.61 -5.56 10.10
CA ASN A 32 14.22 -5.91 10.43
C ASN A 32 13.19 -4.83 10.04
N LEU A 33 13.47 -4.08 8.95
CA LEU A 33 12.55 -3.08 8.42
C LEU A 33 11.62 -3.67 7.37
N PRO A 34 10.39 -3.16 7.25
CA PRO A 34 9.45 -3.59 6.21
C PRO A 34 9.99 -3.38 4.80
N LYS A 35 9.63 -4.27 3.87
CA LYS A 35 10.06 -4.19 2.46
C LYS A 35 9.66 -2.86 1.79
N VAL A 36 8.51 -2.30 2.16
CA VAL A 36 8.01 -1.02 1.65
C VAL A 36 8.99 0.10 1.96
N SER A 37 9.51 0.16 3.19
CA SER A 37 10.54 1.14 3.57
C SER A 37 11.81 0.98 2.71
N GLY A 38 12.23 -0.26 2.42
CA GLY A 38 13.34 -0.55 1.54
C GLY A 38 13.13 -0.02 0.12
N TYR A 39 11.95 -0.21 -0.43
CA TYR A 39 11.61 0.32 -1.76
C TYR A 39 11.60 1.85 -1.82
N ILE A 40 11.02 2.51 -0.81
CA ILE A 40 11.01 3.97 -0.74
C ILE A 40 12.43 4.51 -0.60
N LEU A 41 13.27 3.90 0.27
CA LEU A 41 14.67 4.27 0.42
C LEU A 41 15.49 4.05 -0.87
N ALA A 42 15.22 2.96 -1.61
CA ALA A 42 15.81 2.75 -2.93
C ALA A 42 15.47 3.91 -3.87
N GLY A 43 14.20 4.32 -3.90
CA GLY A 43 13.73 5.44 -4.71
C GLY A 43 14.40 6.77 -4.34
N ILE A 44 14.51 7.06 -3.04
CA ILE A 44 15.24 8.26 -2.55
C ILE A 44 16.69 8.24 -3.04
N LEU A 45 17.35 7.08 -2.94
CA LEU A 45 18.76 6.95 -3.30
C LEU A 45 19.02 7.17 -4.79
N ILE A 46 18.26 6.51 -5.67
CA ILE A 46 18.46 6.60 -7.13
C ILE A 46 17.75 7.80 -7.78
N GLY A 47 16.82 8.43 -7.05
CA GLY A 47 16.01 9.56 -7.52
C GLY A 47 16.76 10.87 -7.59
N PRO A 48 16.08 11.95 -8.05
CA PRO A 48 16.67 13.26 -8.31
C PRO A 48 17.20 13.96 -7.06
N TYR A 49 16.68 13.62 -5.90
CA TYR A 49 17.10 14.20 -4.62
C TYR A 49 18.24 13.41 -3.94
N GLY A 50 18.60 12.24 -4.48
CA GLY A 50 19.73 11.41 -4.05
C GLY A 50 20.88 11.45 -5.04
N LEU A 51 21.19 10.30 -5.65
CA LEU A 51 22.28 10.16 -6.63
C LEU A 51 21.93 10.69 -8.03
N ASN A 52 20.67 11.09 -8.25
CA ASN A 52 20.18 11.62 -9.54
C ASN A 52 20.49 10.70 -10.73
N LEU A 53 20.34 9.38 -10.54
CA LEU A 53 20.56 8.39 -11.59
C LEU A 53 19.40 8.37 -12.59
N ILE A 54 18.19 8.75 -12.16
CA ILE A 54 16.97 8.80 -12.97
C ILE A 54 16.49 10.25 -13.06
N PRO A 55 16.48 10.84 -14.28
CA PRO A 55 16.03 12.22 -14.50
C PRO A 55 14.56 12.45 -14.14
N VAL A 56 14.23 13.65 -13.70
CA VAL A 56 12.86 14.06 -13.33
C VAL A 56 11.87 13.88 -14.46
N ASP A 57 12.30 14.12 -15.70
CA ASP A 57 11.44 13.98 -16.89
C ASP A 57 10.91 12.56 -17.06
N ILE A 58 11.76 11.55 -16.82
CA ILE A 58 11.35 10.13 -16.90
C ILE A 58 10.36 9.82 -15.77
N ILE A 59 10.62 10.31 -14.57
CA ILE A 59 9.72 10.09 -13.42
C ILE A 59 8.35 10.70 -13.68
N GLY A 60 8.31 11.89 -14.31
CA GLY A 60 7.07 12.54 -14.71
C GLY A 60 6.18 11.69 -15.62
N HIS A 61 6.77 10.86 -16.48
CA HIS A 61 6.03 9.94 -17.35
C HIS A 61 5.61 8.62 -16.66
N MET A 62 6.06 8.36 -15.43
CA MET A 62 5.73 7.14 -14.67
C MET A 62 4.45 7.25 -13.83
N GLY A 63 3.66 8.32 -13.98
CA GLY A 63 2.42 8.52 -13.22
C GLY A 63 1.41 7.36 -13.37
N PHE A 64 1.39 6.68 -14.52
CA PHE A 64 0.54 5.51 -14.76
C PHE A 64 0.87 4.32 -13.83
N VAL A 65 2.09 4.24 -13.29
CA VAL A 65 2.49 3.19 -12.35
C VAL A 65 1.66 3.29 -11.06
N SER A 66 1.40 4.52 -10.60
CA SER A 66 0.56 4.76 -9.43
C SER A 66 -0.89 4.32 -9.69
N ASP A 67 -1.46 4.68 -10.84
CA ASP A 67 -2.83 4.30 -11.19
C ASP A 67 -2.97 2.77 -11.33
N MET A 68 -1.96 2.11 -11.92
CA MET A 68 -1.89 0.65 -12.02
C MET A 68 -1.79 -0.01 -10.64
N ALA A 69 -0.87 0.44 -9.79
CA ALA A 69 -0.69 -0.11 -8.45
C ALA A 69 -1.96 0.03 -7.61
N LEU A 70 -2.61 1.20 -7.67
CA LEU A 70 -3.88 1.46 -6.99
C LEU A 70 -4.99 0.53 -7.47
N ALA A 71 -5.07 0.24 -8.77
CA ALA A 71 -6.05 -0.71 -9.30
C ALA A 71 -5.86 -2.12 -8.72
N PHE A 72 -4.61 -2.59 -8.62
CA PHE A 72 -4.30 -3.89 -8.02
C PHE A 72 -4.61 -3.94 -6.52
N ILE A 73 -4.23 -2.89 -5.78
CA ILE A 73 -4.53 -2.76 -4.34
C ILE A 73 -6.05 -2.80 -4.15
N ALA A 74 -6.79 -1.96 -4.86
CA ALA A 74 -8.23 -1.83 -4.73
C ALA A 74 -8.98 -3.13 -5.06
N PHE A 75 -8.60 -3.83 -6.14
CA PHE A 75 -9.15 -5.14 -6.46
C PHE A 75 -8.90 -6.14 -5.32
N GLY A 76 -7.68 -6.16 -4.78
CA GLY A 76 -7.31 -7.00 -3.65
C GLY A 76 -8.15 -6.74 -2.40
N VAL A 77 -8.47 -5.48 -2.12
CA VAL A 77 -9.37 -5.05 -1.03
C VAL A 77 -10.81 -5.53 -1.29
N GLY A 78 -11.25 -5.55 -2.55
CA GLY A 78 -12.60 -6.02 -2.94
C GLY A 78 -12.97 -7.40 -2.39
N LYS A 79 -11.99 -8.30 -2.17
CA LYS A 79 -12.25 -9.63 -1.59
C LYS A 79 -12.83 -9.61 -0.17
N PHE A 80 -12.64 -8.54 0.58
CA PHE A 80 -13.16 -8.40 1.94
C PHE A 80 -14.65 -8.00 1.96
N PHE A 81 -15.18 -7.48 0.83
CA PHE A 81 -16.59 -7.11 0.67
C PHE A 81 -17.50 -8.29 0.28
N LYS A 82 -17.33 -9.42 0.94
CA LYS A 82 -18.26 -10.55 0.80
C LYS A 82 -19.58 -10.21 1.48
N LYS A 83 -20.68 -10.43 0.76
CA LYS A 83 -22.04 -10.22 1.27
C LYS A 83 -22.28 -10.92 2.61
N GLU A 84 -21.76 -12.14 2.77
CA GLU A 84 -21.86 -12.93 4.00
C GLU A 84 -21.14 -12.26 5.19
N VAL A 85 -19.98 -11.64 4.94
CA VAL A 85 -19.21 -10.91 5.95
C VAL A 85 -19.91 -9.60 6.28
N LEU A 86 -20.32 -8.82 5.27
CA LEU A 86 -21.04 -7.55 5.48
C LEU A 86 -22.35 -7.73 6.25
N LEU A 87 -23.11 -8.81 5.98
CA LEU A 87 -24.34 -9.10 6.71
C LEU A 87 -24.07 -9.54 8.15
N ARG A 88 -22.94 -10.17 8.43
CA ARG A 88 -22.50 -10.49 9.79
C ARG A 88 -21.87 -9.29 10.50
N THR A 89 -21.30 -8.36 9.73
CA THR A 89 -20.75 -7.09 10.22
C THR A 89 -21.91 -6.27 10.76
N GLY A 90 -22.11 -6.32 12.05
CA GLY A 90 -23.21 -5.60 12.71
C GLY A 90 -23.09 -4.09 12.51
N LYS A 91 -24.19 -3.36 12.67
CA LYS A 91 -24.22 -1.87 12.63
C LYS A 91 -23.13 -1.23 13.49
N LYS A 92 -22.71 -1.91 14.57
CA LYS A 92 -21.63 -1.44 15.46
C LYS A 92 -20.33 -1.19 14.76
N ILE A 93 -19.87 -2.11 13.89
CA ILE A 93 -18.60 -2.00 13.19
C ILE A 93 -18.61 -0.86 12.18
N ILE A 94 -19.72 -0.70 11.46
CA ILE A 94 -19.89 0.44 10.53
C ILE A 94 -19.80 1.77 11.29
N ILE A 95 -20.47 1.88 12.44
CA ILE A 95 -20.41 3.09 13.27
C ILE A 95 -18.98 3.34 13.76
N ILE A 96 -18.30 2.30 14.25
CA ILE A 96 -16.92 2.42 14.72
C ILE A 96 -16.02 2.90 13.60
N THR A 97 -16.06 2.26 12.43
CA THR A 97 -15.20 2.61 11.28
C THR A 97 -15.43 4.03 10.79
N VAL A 98 -16.69 4.42 10.56
CA VAL A 98 -17.00 5.78 10.09
C VAL A 98 -16.57 6.82 11.12
N PHE A 99 -16.86 6.59 12.39
CA PHE A 99 -16.55 7.56 13.44
C PHE A 99 -15.04 7.70 13.66
N GLU A 100 -14.30 6.60 13.71
CA GLU A 100 -12.85 6.64 13.90
C GLU A 100 -12.13 7.29 12.73
N ALA A 101 -12.50 6.93 11.49
CA ALA A 101 -11.92 7.50 10.28
C ALA A 101 -12.18 9.02 10.21
N LEU A 102 -13.44 9.46 10.36
CA LEU A 102 -13.80 10.86 10.30
C LEU A 102 -13.20 11.66 11.47
N THR A 103 -13.04 11.06 12.65
CA THR A 103 -12.37 11.72 13.79
C THR A 103 -10.89 11.97 13.45
N ALA A 104 -10.19 10.98 12.91
CA ALA A 104 -8.81 11.14 12.50
C ALA A 104 -8.67 12.21 11.40
N GLY A 105 -9.49 12.12 10.35
CA GLY A 105 -9.51 13.10 9.26
C GLY A 105 -9.84 14.52 9.74
N GLY A 106 -10.86 14.66 10.57
CA GLY A 106 -11.28 15.95 11.15
C GLY A 106 -10.21 16.59 12.03
N LEU A 107 -9.58 15.82 12.91
CA LEU A 107 -8.49 16.33 13.75
C LEU A 107 -7.27 16.75 12.92
N VAL A 108 -6.90 16.00 11.90
CA VAL A 108 -5.80 16.37 11.00
C VAL A 108 -6.14 17.65 10.21
N THR A 109 -7.36 17.76 9.68
CA THR A 109 -7.83 18.98 9.02
C THR A 109 -7.77 20.19 9.94
N LEU A 110 -8.32 20.05 11.15
CA LEU A 110 -8.35 21.15 12.14
C LEU A 110 -6.93 21.52 12.58
N ALA A 111 -6.07 20.55 12.83
CA ALA A 111 -4.66 20.80 13.20
C ALA A 111 -3.91 21.48 12.06
N GLY A 112 -4.09 21.03 10.83
CA GLY A 112 -3.50 21.64 9.64
C GLY A 112 -3.89 23.12 9.51
N LYS A 113 -5.18 23.41 9.69
CA LYS A 113 -5.68 24.78 9.62
C LYS A 113 -5.28 25.63 10.83
N ALA A 114 -5.46 25.11 12.05
CA ALA A 114 -5.31 25.90 13.27
C ALA A 114 -3.83 26.10 13.67
N LEU A 115 -2.98 25.07 13.50
CA LEU A 115 -1.58 25.13 13.92
C LEU A 115 -0.65 25.65 12.84
N PHE A 116 -0.94 25.36 11.57
CA PHE A 116 -0.04 25.67 10.46
C PHE A 116 -0.63 26.68 9.46
N GLY A 117 -1.88 27.12 9.66
CA GLY A 117 -2.52 28.10 8.75
C GLY A 117 -2.69 27.59 7.31
N LEU A 118 -2.69 26.27 7.09
CA LEU A 118 -2.80 25.69 5.76
C LEU A 118 -4.12 26.09 5.09
N ASP A 119 -4.12 26.16 3.75
CA ASP A 119 -5.33 26.38 3.00
C ASP A 119 -6.36 25.28 3.24
N TRP A 120 -7.65 25.64 3.16
CA TRP A 120 -8.72 24.67 3.43
C TRP A 120 -8.67 23.45 2.51
N ASP A 121 -8.42 23.65 1.21
CA ASP A 121 -8.35 22.54 0.27
C ASP A 121 -7.19 21.60 0.60
N PHE A 122 -6.02 22.15 0.95
CA PHE A 122 -4.88 21.37 1.40
C PHE A 122 -5.19 20.59 2.70
N ALA A 123 -5.75 21.28 3.70
CA ALA A 123 -6.04 20.70 4.99
C ALA A 123 -7.12 19.59 4.90
N LEU A 124 -8.15 19.79 4.09
CA LEU A 124 -9.20 18.82 3.85
C LEU A 124 -8.69 17.58 3.10
N ILE A 125 -7.88 17.77 2.05
CA ILE A 125 -7.28 16.65 1.32
C ILE A 125 -6.35 15.85 2.25
N LEU A 126 -5.51 16.53 3.03
CA LEU A 126 -4.64 15.89 4.01
C LEU A 126 -5.43 15.10 5.06
N GLY A 127 -6.54 15.69 5.56
CA GLY A 127 -7.46 15.04 6.48
C GLY A 127 -8.17 13.84 5.86
N ALA A 128 -8.63 13.95 4.62
CA ALA A 128 -9.25 12.82 3.92
C ALA A 128 -8.25 11.65 3.74
N ILE A 129 -6.99 11.93 3.40
CA ILE A 129 -5.93 10.92 3.32
C ILE A 129 -5.65 10.32 4.71
N ALA A 130 -5.75 11.10 5.78
CA ALA A 130 -5.51 10.63 7.15
C ALA A 130 -6.53 9.58 7.63
N THR A 131 -7.69 9.47 6.99
CA THR A 131 -8.68 8.43 7.31
C THR A 131 -8.20 7.03 6.93
N ALA A 132 -7.33 6.87 5.93
CA ALA A 132 -6.86 5.57 5.42
C ALA A 132 -6.10 4.76 6.48
N THR A 133 -6.29 3.44 6.49
CA THR A 133 -5.51 2.48 7.30
C THR A 133 -4.90 1.41 6.38
N ALA A 134 -3.65 1.04 6.62
CA ALA A 134 -2.98 -0.01 5.84
C ALA A 134 -3.29 -1.39 6.39
N PRO A 135 -3.99 -2.26 5.64
CA PRO A 135 -4.29 -3.60 6.11
C PRO A 135 -3.06 -4.52 6.14
N ALA A 136 -2.06 -4.25 5.30
CA ALA A 136 -0.97 -5.18 5.03
C ALA A 136 -0.10 -5.46 6.26
N SER A 137 0.36 -4.45 6.96
CA SER A 137 1.22 -4.60 8.15
C SER A 137 0.47 -5.25 9.33
N THR A 138 -0.79 -4.87 9.54
CA THR A 138 -1.66 -5.48 10.55
C THR A 138 -1.93 -6.95 10.23
N MET A 139 -2.28 -7.28 8.97
CA MET A 139 -2.49 -8.65 8.51
C MET A 139 -1.22 -9.50 8.62
N MET A 140 -0.06 -8.92 8.30
CA MET A 140 1.23 -9.61 8.46
C MET A 140 1.46 -10.00 9.92
N THR A 141 1.23 -9.08 10.86
CA THR A 141 1.36 -9.34 12.30
C THR A 141 0.37 -10.42 12.78
N ILE A 142 -0.91 -10.34 12.37
CA ILE A 142 -1.92 -11.34 12.69
C ILE A 142 -1.50 -12.73 12.20
N ASN A 143 -1.04 -12.82 10.95
CA ASN A 143 -0.61 -14.08 10.34
C ASN A 143 0.67 -14.62 10.99
N GLN A 144 1.62 -13.72 11.29
CA GLN A 144 2.88 -14.06 11.94
C GLN A 144 2.66 -14.74 13.30
N TYR A 145 1.75 -14.23 14.11
CA TYR A 145 1.45 -14.78 15.44
C TYR A 145 0.24 -15.71 15.45
N LYS A 146 -0.35 -16.02 14.28
CA LYS A 146 -1.57 -16.83 14.13
C LYS A 146 -2.70 -16.37 15.06
N ALA A 147 -2.78 -15.06 15.31
CA ALA A 147 -3.75 -14.45 16.21
C ALA A 147 -5.19 -14.73 15.74
N LYS A 148 -6.08 -15.00 16.71
CA LYS A 148 -7.49 -15.31 16.46
C LYS A 148 -8.36 -14.72 17.57
N GLY A 149 -9.65 -14.64 17.32
CA GLY A 149 -10.64 -14.20 18.32
C GLY A 149 -11.42 -12.98 17.88
N GLU A 150 -12.33 -12.54 18.74
CA GLU A 150 -13.27 -11.45 18.45
C GLU A 150 -12.56 -10.13 18.11
N PHE A 151 -11.46 -9.84 18.80
CA PHE A 151 -10.64 -8.65 18.54
C PHE A 151 -10.09 -8.66 17.11
N VAL A 152 -9.51 -9.79 16.68
CA VAL A 152 -8.93 -9.95 15.33
C VAL A 152 -10.01 -9.88 14.26
N ASP A 153 -11.15 -10.55 14.46
CA ASP A 153 -12.26 -10.53 13.52
C ASP A 153 -12.84 -9.12 13.37
N THR A 154 -12.98 -8.39 14.48
CA THR A 154 -13.43 -6.99 14.49
C THR A 154 -12.43 -6.07 13.78
N LEU A 155 -11.14 -6.23 14.07
CA LEU A 155 -10.06 -5.46 13.45
C LEU A 155 -10.05 -5.63 11.93
N LEU A 156 -10.14 -6.86 11.45
CA LEU A 156 -10.16 -7.14 10.00
C LEU A 156 -11.38 -6.52 9.30
N GLN A 157 -12.51 -6.48 9.98
CA GLN A 157 -13.73 -5.85 9.45
C GLN A 157 -13.62 -4.33 9.42
N ILE A 158 -13.08 -3.70 10.47
CA ILE A 158 -12.86 -2.25 10.53
C ILE A 158 -11.88 -1.86 9.41
N VAL A 159 -10.72 -2.49 9.33
CA VAL A 159 -9.70 -2.18 8.32
C VAL A 159 -10.24 -2.33 6.88
N ALA A 160 -11.06 -3.35 6.63
CA ALA A 160 -11.67 -3.53 5.31
C ALA A 160 -12.68 -2.42 4.95
N LEU A 161 -13.47 -1.95 5.93
CA LEU A 161 -14.43 -0.86 5.72
C LEU A 161 -13.78 0.51 5.70
N ASP A 162 -12.65 0.68 6.38
CA ASP A 162 -11.91 1.94 6.48
C ASP A 162 -11.46 2.45 5.10
N ASP A 163 -11.02 1.55 4.23
CA ASP A 163 -10.70 1.89 2.85
C ASP A 163 -11.88 2.51 2.10
N VAL A 164 -13.11 2.01 2.33
CA VAL A 164 -14.32 2.60 1.72
C VAL A 164 -14.59 4.00 2.25
N VAL A 165 -14.53 4.16 3.57
CA VAL A 165 -14.77 5.46 4.21
C VAL A 165 -13.73 6.47 3.72
N CYS A 166 -12.47 6.07 3.64
CA CYS A 166 -11.39 6.89 3.12
C CYS A 166 -11.63 7.33 1.67
N LEU A 167 -11.97 6.39 0.80
CA LEU A 167 -12.21 6.69 -0.61
C LEU A 167 -13.42 7.60 -0.82
N LEU A 168 -14.50 7.42 -0.04
CA LEU A 168 -15.66 8.29 -0.08
C LEU A 168 -15.32 9.70 0.44
N ALA A 169 -14.62 9.80 1.59
CA ALA A 169 -14.19 11.07 2.14
C ALA A 169 -13.29 11.83 1.16
N PHE A 170 -12.30 11.14 0.57
CA PHE A 170 -11.41 11.73 -0.42
C PHE A 170 -12.17 12.18 -1.67
N SER A 171 -13.11 11.38 -2.17
CA SER A 171 -13.91 11.74 -3.36
C SER A 171 -14.75 13.01 -3.14
N VAL A 172 -15.34 13.16 -1.94
CA VAL A 172 -16.10 14.37 -1.58
C VAL A 172 -15.18 15.59 -1.52
N VAL A 173 -14.04 15.46 -0.82
CA VAL A 173 -13.07 16.55 -0.68
C VAL A 173 -12.46 16.92 -2.03
N ALA A 174 -12.13 15.95 -2.87
CA ALA A 174 -11.63 16.18 -4.21
C ALA A 174 -12.63 16.96 -5.08
N ALA A 175 -13.93 16.65 -4.96
CA ALA A 175 -14.98 17.39 -5.65
C ALA A 175 -15.07 18.84 -5.14
N MET A 176 -14.95 19.05 -3.82
CA MET A 176 -14.94 20.42 -3.24
C MET A 176 -13.73 21.23 -3.72
N ALA A 177 -12.52 20.64 -3.70
CA ALA A 177 -11.31 21.34 -4.15
C ALA A 177 -11.37 21.74 -5.63
N ARG A 178 -11.92 20.89 -6.50
CA ARG A 178 -12.15 21.23 -7.92
C ARG A 178 -13.16 22.37 -8.08
N GLY A 179 -14.23 22.37 -7.31
CA GLY A 179 -15.22 23.43 -7.32
C GLY A 179 -14.64 24.79 -6.92
N HIS A 180 -13.79 24.84 -5.90
CA HIS A 180 -13.10 26.06 -5.47
C HIS A 180 -12.13 26.58 -6.55
N ALA A 181 -11.38 25.70 -7.21
CA ALA A 181 -10.45 26.07 -8.27
C ALA A 181 -11.15 26.67 -9.51
N ALA A 182 -12.40 26.29 -9.77
CA ALA A 182 -13.20 26.81 -10.88
C ALA A 182 -13.79 28.22 -10.62
N GLY A 183 -13.63 28.80 -9.43
CA GLY A 183 -14.01 30.17 -9.09
C GLY A 183 -15.51 30.48 -8.96
N ALA A 184 -16.37 29.52 -9.23
CA ALA A 184 -17.80 29.52 -8.93
C ALA A 184 -18.24 28.07 -8.76
N VAL A 185 -18.70 27.70 -7.57
CA VAL A 185 -19.26 26.35 -7.35
C VAL A 185 -20.61 26.28 -8.07
N ALA A 186 -20.58 26.00 -9.36
CA ALA A 186 -21.80 25.63 -10.05
C ALA A 186 -22.26 24.27 -9.49
N MET A 187 -23.57 24.07 -9.31
CA MET A 187 -24.13 22.80 -8.86
C MET A 187 -23.64 21.62 -9.74
N SER A 188 -23.33 21.87 -11.00
CA SER A 188 -22.72 20.94 -11.95
C SER A 188 -21.36 20.42 -11.47
N ASP A 189 -20.53 21.27 -10.85
CA ASP A 189 -19.16 20.94 -10.47
C ASP A 189 -19.10 20.01 -9.25
N VAL A 190 -20.16 19.99 -8.45
CA VAL A 190 -20.35 19.05 -7.33
C VAL A 190 -21.07 17.78 -7.80
N VAL A 191 -22.09 17.92 -8.66
CA VAL A 191 -22.92 16.79 -9.10
C VAL A 191 -22.18 15.89 -10.10
N MET A 192 -21.43 16.47 -11.05
CA MET A 192 -20.75 15.69 -12.10
C MET A 192 -19.71 14.71 -11.55
N PRO A 193 -18.80 15.07 -10.62
CA PRO A 193 -17.90 14.10 -10.00
C PRO A 193 -18.63 12.98 -9.25
N ILE A 194 -19.77 13.28 -8.61
CA ILE A 194 -20.59 12.24 -7.96
C ILE A 194 -21.17 11.29 -9.00
N VAL A 195 -21.71 11.82 -10.11
CA VAL A 195 -22.25 11.01 -11.21
C VAL A 195 -21.13 10.14 -11.83
N TYR A 196 -19.94 10.71 -12.10
CA TYR A 196 -18.83 9.96 -12.63
C TYR A 196 -18.35 8.85 -11.68
N ASN A 197 -18.29 9.12 -10.37
CA ASN A 197 -17.98 8.09 -9.38
C ASN A 197 -19.05 6.99 -9.34
N LEU A 198 -20.34 7.32 -9.45
CA LEU A 198 -21.41 6.32 -9.55
C LEU A 198 -21.29 5.49 -10.84
N LEU A 199 -21.01 6.13 -11.97
CA LEU A 199 -20.75 5.41 -13.22
C LEU A 199 -19.54 4.50 -13.12
N ALA A 200 -18.47 4.92 -12.44
CA ALA A 200 -17.30 4.10 -12.17
C ALA A 200 -17.62 2.88 -11.30
N LEU A 201 -18.48 3.03 -10.29
CA LEU A 201 -18.99 1.89 -9.49
C LEU A 201 -19.77 0.90 -10.37
N VAL A 202 -20.66 1.41 -11.24
CA VAL A 202 -21.43 0.60 -12.19
C VAL A 202 -20.49 -0.13 -13.16
N LEU A 203 -19.47 0.56 -13.70
CA LEU A 203 -18.45 -0.03 -14.56
C LEU A 203 -17.73 -1.18 -13.82
N GLY A 204 -17.26 -0.95 -12.60
CA GLY A 204 -16.62 -1.96 -11.78
C GLY A 204 -17.50 -3.18 -11.54
N PHE A 205 -18.78 -2.97 -11.24
CA PHE A 205 -19.77 -4.06 -11.07
C PHE A 205 -19.94 -4.88 -12.34
N PHE A 206 -20.15 -4.23 -13.49
CA PHE A 206 -20.30 -4.91 -14.77
C PHE A 206 -19.05 -5.67 -15.15
N CYS A 207 -17.86 -5.10 -14.95
CA CYS A 207 -16.60 -5.81 -15.17
C CYS A 207 -16.50 -7.06 -14.28
N GLY A 208 -16.89 -6.99 -13.01
CA GLY A 208 -16.94 -8.14 -12.12
C GLY A 208 -17.92 -9.22 -12.56
N TYR A 209 -19.08 -8.82 -13.02
CA TYR A 209 -20.07 -9.71 -13.60
C TYR A 209 -19.53 -10.38 -14.88
N PHE A 210 -18.98 -9.60 -15.83
CA PHE A 210 -18.40 -10.13 -17.05
C PHE A 210 -17.25 -11.10 -16.76
N LEU A 211 -16.33 -10.72 -15.88
CA LEU A 211 -15.23 -11.59 -15.49
C LEU A 211 -15.74 -12.91 -14.90
N SER A 212 -16.78 -12.86 -14.06
CA SER A 212 -17.38 -14.05 -13.47
C SER A 212 -17.98 -14.99 -14.51
N ARG A 213 -18.50 -14.45 -15.61
CA ARG A 213 -19.07 -15.23 -16.74
C ARG A 213 -18.02 -15.75 -17.71
N LEU A 214 -16.96 -14.97 -17.93
CA LEU A 214 -15.87 -15.34 -18.84
C LEU A 214 -14.92 -16.36 -18.23
N LEU A 215 -14.75 -16.40 -16.91
CA LEU A 215 -13.89 -17.34 -16.22
C LEU A 215 -14.56 -18.68 -15.97
N ILE A 216 -14.56 -19.53 -17.00
CA ILE A 216 -15.03 -20.91 -16.90
C ILE A 216 -13.97 -21.76 -16.17
N PRO A 217 -14.34 -22.79 -15.37
CA PRO A 217 -13.38 -23.63 -14.64
C PRO A 217 -12.31 -24.30 -15.50
N ALA A 218 -12.63 -24.54 -16.78
CA ALA A 218 -11.73 -25.17 -17.76
C ALA A 218 -10.63 -24.22 -18.32
N ARG A 219 -10.68 -22.90 -18.03
CA ARG A 219 -9.65 -21.97 -18.50
C ARG A 219 -8.33 -22.16 -17.76
N SER A 220 -7.22 -22.04 -18.53
CA SER A 220 -5.88 -22.08 -17.97
C SER A 220 -5.66 -20.96 -16.95
N LYS A 221 -4.72 -21.17 -16.03
CA LYS A 221 -4.36 -20.19 -15.01
C LYS A 221 -3.91 -18.85 -15.62
N ASP A 222 -3.14 -18.92 -16.70
CA ASP A 222 -2.55 -17.75 -17.37
C ASP A 222 -3.64 -16.91 -18.05
N ASN A 223 -4.56 -17.54 -18.78
CA ASN A 223 -5.67 -16.83 -19.43
C ASN A 223 -6.59 -16.12 -18.41
N ARG A 224 -6.77 -16.70 -17.23
CA ARG A 224 -7.54 -16.09 -16.14
C ARG A 224 -6.87 -14.83 -15.63
N LEU A 225 -5.55 -14.90 -15.41
CA LEU A 225 -4.75 -13.78 -14.94
C LEU A 225 -4.69 -12.66 -15.96
N ILE A 226 -4.39 -13.00 -17.24
CA ILE A 226 -4.31 -12.04 -18.34
C ILE A 226 -5.62 -11.27 -18.48
N LEU A 227 -6.76 -11.97 -18.47
CA LEU A 227 -8.08 -11.33 -18.61
C LEU A 227 -8.37 -10.39 -17.44
N ALA A 228 -8.06 -10.80 -16.21
CA ALA A 228 -8.26 -9.98 -15.02
C ALA A 228 -7.38 -8.73 -15.04
N ILE A 229 -6.10 -8.85 -15.42
CA ILE A 229 -5.18 -7.73 -15.57
C ILE A 229 -5.66 -6.78 -16.67
N ALA A 230 -6.05 -7.30 -17.83
CA ALA A 230 -6.56 -6.48 -18.94
C ALA A 230 -7.77 -5.65 -18.50
N MET A 231 -8.71 -6.24 -17.74
CA MET A 231 -9.88 -5.52 -17.23
C MET A 231 -9.50 -4.48 -16.16
N LEU A 232 -8.55 -4.81 -15.25
CA LEU A 232 -8.04 -3.85 -14.25
C LEU A 232 -7.41 -2.63 -14.91
N LEU A 233 -6.53 -2.86 -15.88
CA LEU A 233 -5.88 -1.77 -16.62
C LEU A 233 -6.88 -0.98 -17.46
N GLY A 234 -7.87 -1.66 -18.06
CA GLY A 234 -8.95 -1.01 -18.81
C GLY A 234 -9.80 -0.09 -17.93
N ILE A 235 -10.24 -0.57 -16.75
CA ILE A 235 -10.97 0.26 -15.77
C ILE A 235 -10.10 1.45 -15.35
N SER A 236 -8.82 1.20 -15.03
CA SER A 236 -7.91 2.25 -14.59
C SER A 236 -7.72 3.33 -15.68
N GLY A 237 -7.53 2.91 -16.94
CA GLY A 237 -7.40 3.83 -18.07
C GLY A 237 -8.66 4.65 -18.34
N ILE A 238 -9.86 4.04 -18.26
CA ILE A 238 -11.14 4.75 -18.43
C ILE A 238 -11.33 5.77 -17.31
N CYS A 239 -11.04 5.38 -16.06
CA CYS A 239 -11.14 6.29 -14.92
C CYS A 239 -10.14 7.45 -15.04
N ALA A 240 -8.90 7.17 -15.43
CA ALA A 240 -7.88 8.20 -15.64
C ALA A 240 -8.27 9.19 -16.75
N ALA A 241 -8.86 8.71 -17.85
CA ALA A 241 -9.36 9.55 -18.94
C ALA A 241 -10.53 10.46 -18.53
N ALA A 242 -11.28 10.06 -17.50
CA ALA A 242 -12.39 10.83 -16.93
C ALA A 242 -11.99 11.67 -15.70
N ASP A 243 -10.69 11.73 -15.36
CA ASP A 243 -10.17 12.40 -14.16
C ASP A 243 -10.80 11.90 -12.84
N ILE A 244 -11.18 10.63 -12.78
CA ILE A 244 -11.71 9.99 -11.58
C ILE A 244 -10.76 8.91 -11.05
N SER A 245 -10.82 8.67 -9.74
CA SER A 245 -10.00 7.64 -9.12
C SER A 245 -10.44 6.24 -9.54
N PRO A 246 -9.54 5.36 -10.01
CA PRO A 246 -9.86 3.97 -10.34
C PRO A 246 -10.15 3.12 -9.10
N LEU A 247 -9.85 3.60 -7.90
CA LEU A 247 -9.90 2.84 -6.66
C LEU A 247 -11.28 2.25 -6.38
N LEU A 248 -12.33 3.08 -6.37
CA LEU A 248 -13.70 2.62 -6.11
C LEU A 248 -14.17 1.61 -7.15
N SER A 249 -13.90 1.87 -8.43
CA SER A 249 -14.30 0.98 -9.52
C SER A 249 -13.61 -0.38 -9.43
N CYS A 250 -12.29 -0.40 -9.24
CA CYS A 250 -11.52 -1.65 -9.11
C CYS A 250 -11.86 -2.42 -7.83
N MET A 251 -12.20 -1.72 -6.74
CA MET A 251 -12.67 -2.36 -5.51
C MET A 251 -14.03 -3.03 -5.72
N VAL A 252 -14.99 -2.34 -6.36
CA VAL A 252 -16.30 -2.94 -6.70
C VAL A 252 -16.14 -4.07 -7.70
N PHE A 253 -15.22 -3.96 -8.66
CA PHE A 253 -14.87 -5.05 -9.57
C PHE A 253 -14.45 -6.31 -8.80
N GLY A 254 -13.53 -6.20 -7.84
CA GLY A 254 -13.15 -7.30 -6.96
C GLY A 254 -14.35 -7.81 -6.14
N ALA A 255 -15.05 -6.90 -5.45
CA ALA A 255 -16.21 -7.25 -4.63
C ALA A 255 -17.29 -8.00 -5.41
N ALA A 256 -17.63 -7.55 -6.61
CA ALA A 256 -18.61 -8.22 -7.49
C ALA A 256 -18.12 -9.63 -7.88
N TYR A 257 -16.86 -9.75 -8.32
CA TYR A 257 -16.29 -11.03 -8.70
C TYR A 257 -16.33 -12.06 -7.55
N ILE A 258 -15.87 -11.69 -6.33
CA ILE A 258 -15.85 -12.64 -5.20
C ILE A 258 -17.24 -13.06 -4.74
N ASN A 259 -18.23 -12.17 -4.81
CA ASN A 259 -19.60 -12.47 -4.43
C ASN A 259 -20.32 -13.37 -5.45
N LEU A 260 -19.97 -13.24 -6.74
CA LEU A 260 -20.57 -14.05 -7.81
C LEU A 260 -19.94 -15.44 -7.94
N THR A 261 -18.60 -15.53 -7.74
CA THR A 261 -17.86 -16.78 -8.02
C THR A 261 -17.42 -17.52 -6.77
N ARG A 262 -17.28 -16.84 -5.63
CA ARG A 262 -16.64 -17.34 -4.40
C ARG A 262 -15.21 -17.85 -4.62
N ASP A 263 -14.62 -17.59 -5.79
CA ASP A 263 -13.29 -18.06 -6.21
C ASP A 263 -12.17 -17.19 -5.65
N LYS A 264 -11.40 -17.74 -4.72
CA LYS A 264 -10.21 -17.10 -4.14
C LYS A 264 -8.95 -17.32 -4.97
N LYS A 265 -8.97 -18.21 -5.99
CA LYS A 265 -7.77 -18.59 -6.75
C LYS A 265 -7.25 -17.41 -7.58
N LEU A 266 -8.16 -16.63 -8.20
CA LEU A 266 -7.79 -15.46 -8.97
C LEU A 266 -7.08 -14.41 -8.10
N TYR A 267 -7.59 -14.15 -6.89
CA TYR A 267 -6.94 -13.22 -5.96
C TYR A 267 -5.51 -13.66 -5.59
N ARG A 268 -5.31 -14.98 -5.41
CA ARG A 268 -3.98 -15.52 -5.17
C ARG A 268 -3.07 -15.32 -6.37
N GLN A 269 -3.56 -15.52 -7.60
CA GLN A 269 -2.79 -15.28 -8.82
C GLN A 269 -2.39 -13.81 -8.96
N ILE A 270 -3.33 -12.89 -8.75
CA ILE A 270 -3.07 -11.45 -8.78
C ILE A 270 -2.08 -11.06 -7.69
N ASN A 271 -2.23 -11.55 -6.46
CA ASN A 271 -1.29 -11.30 -5.38
C ASN A 271 0.13 -11.82 -5.69
N ASN A 272 0.26 -12.93 -6.42
CA ASN A 272 1.57 -13.45 -6.83
C ASN A 272 2.18 -12.65 -7.98
N PHE A 273 1.37 -12.00 -8.80
CA PHE A 273 1.81 -11.14 -9.91
C PHE A 273 2.13 -9.71 -9.44
N SER A 274 1.43 -9.18 -8.46
CA SER A 274 1.51 -7.79 -8.05
C SER A 274 2.85 -7.32 -7.44
N PRO A 275 3.72 -8.16 -6.84
CA PRO A 275 4.93 -7.70 -6.17
C PRO A 275 5.86 -6.83 -7.03
N PRO A 276 6.17 -7.15 -8.30
CA PRO A 276 6.99 -6.28 -9.15
C PRO A 276 6.33 -4.90 -9.39
N VAL A 277 5.00 -4.87 -9.60
CA VAL A 277 4.25 -3.64 -9.79
C VAL A 277 4.30 -2.77 -8.53
N MET A 278 4.10 -3.38 -7.36
CA MET A 278 4.18 -2.69 -6.08
C MET A 278 5.60 -2.18 -5.79
N SER A 279 6.63 -2.95 -6.11
CA SER A 279 8.01 -2.50 -5.91
C SER A 279 8.33 -1.27 -6.75
N VAL A 280 7.96 -1.27 -8.04
CA VAL A 280 8.13 -0.09 -8.91
C VAL A 280 7.34 1.10 -8.36
N PHE A 281 6.09 0.91 -7.94
CA PHE A 281 5.26 1.97 -7.35
C PHE A 281 5.91 2.62 -6.14
N PHE A 282 6.37 1.84 -5.17
CA PHE A 282 7.00 2.38 -3.96
C PHE A 282 8.36 3.03 -4.23
N ILE A 283 9.12 2.51 -5.20
CA ILE A 283 10.41 3.12 -5.59
C ILE A 283 10.16 4.45 -6.30
N VAL A 284 9.20 4.51 -7.24
CA VAL A 284 8.79 5.77 -7.88
C VAL A 284 8.27 6.77 -6.85
N SER A 285 7.51 6.29 -5.85
CA SER A 285 7.08 7.12 -4.73
C SER A 285 8.27 7.72 -3.98
N GLY A 286 9.29 6.90 -3.69
CA GLY A 286 10.52 7.36 -3.05
C GLY A 286 11.31 8.36 -3.89
N MET A 287 11.36 8.19 -5.23
CA MET A 287 11.99 9.17 -6.13
C MET A 287 11.30 10.53 -6.13
N ASN A 288 10.00 10.57 -5.88
CA ASN A 288 9.22 11.80 -5.74
C ASN A 288 9.35 12.46 -4.36
N LEU A 289 9.98 11.80 -3.39
CA LEU A 289 10.17 12.36 -2.04
C LEU A 289 11.29 13.40 -2.06
N ASP A 290 10.93 14.66 -1.85
CA ASP A 290 11.90 15.74 -1.68
C ASP A 290 12.50 15.72 -0.27
N VAL A 291 13.64 15.09 -0.14
CA VAL A 291 14.36 14.97 1.15
C VAL A 291 14.80 16.33 1.70
N ARG A 292 15.04 17.32 0.83
CA ARG A 292 15.42 18.67 1.25
C ARG A 292 14.23 19.42 1.84
N ALA A 293 13.04 19.23 1.24
CA ALA A 293 11.80 19.77 1.78
C ALA A 293 11.45 19.16 3.15
N LEU A 294 11.98 17.98 3.48
CA LEU A 294 11.74 17.33 4.78
C LEU A 294 12.19 18.21 5.96
N ALA A 295 13.27 18.96 5.79
CA ALA A 295 13.75 19.88 6.83
C ALA A 295 12.75 21.03 7.09
N THR A 296 12.06 21.50 6.05
CA THR A 296 11.06 22.59 6.14
C THR A 296 9.68 22.06 6.55
N VAL A 297 9.32 20.87 6.11
CA VAL A 297 8.00 20.23 6.28
C VAL A 297 7.97 19.31 7.50
N GLY A 298 9.14 18.99 8.06
CA GLY A 298 9.29 17.98 9.11
C GLY A 298 8.35 18.19 10.30
N VAL A 299 8.15 19.45 10.73
CA VAL A 299 7.23 19.76 11.82
C VAL A 299 5.78 19.44 11.43
N VAL A 300 5.35 19.77 10.21
CA VAL A 300 3.99 19.46 9.71
C VAL A 300 3.83 17.95 9.55
N GLY A 301 4.84 17.25 9.00
CA GLY A 301 4.83 15.80 8.83
C GLY A 301 4.78 15.04 10.16
N VAL A 302 5.59 15.44 11.14
CA VAL A 302 5.56 14.86 12.49
C VAL A 302 4.23 15.17 13.18
N SER A 303 3.70 16.39 13.04
CA SER A 303 2.39 16.75 13.58
C SER A 303 1.27 15.93 12.94
N TYR A 304 1.30 15.77 11.60
CA TYR A 304 0.38 14.89 10.89
C TYR A 304 0.42 13.47 11.45
N PHE A 305 1.63 12.92 11.61
CA PHE A 305 1.83 11.58 12.17
C PHE A 305 1.22 11.43 13.55
N ILE A 306 1.52 12.36 14.49
CA ILE A 306 1.03 12.30 15.86
C ILE A 306 -0.48 12.55 15.93
N VAL A 307 -0.97 13.62 15.28
CA VAL A 307 -2.40 13.99 15.32
C VAL A 307 -3.28 12.90 14.74
N ARG A 308 -2.84 12.24 13.67
CA ARG A 308 -3.57 11.12 13.11
C ARG A 308 -3.62 9.92 14.07
N ILE A 309 -2.51 9.56 14.71
CA ILE A 309 -2.49 8.50 15.73
C ILE A 309 -3.47 8.80 16.85
N VAL A 310 -3.44 10.02 17.38
CA VAL A 310 -4.36 10.48 18.42
C VAL A 310 -5.80 10.41 17.91
N GLY A 311 -6.06 10.87 16.70
CA GLY A 311 -7.39 10.85 16.08
C GLY A 311 -7.95 9.44 15.89
N LYS A 312 -7.14 8.53 15.37
CA LYS A 312 -7.50 7.12 15.21
C LYS A 312 -7.79 6.46 16.56
N TYR A 313 -6.93 6.68 17.55
CA TYR A 313 -7.12 6.12 18.87
C TYR A 313 -8.37 6.68 19.58
N LEU A 314 -8.53 8.00 19.62
CA LEU A 314 -9.68 8.64 20.28
C LEU A 314 -10.99 8.29 19.57
N GLY A 315 -11.02 8.35 18.22
CA GLY A 315 -12.19 8.00 17.43
C GLY A 315 -12.64 6.56 17.69
N THR A 316 -11.70 5.63 17.68
CA THR A 316 -11.96 4.22 17.98
C THR A 316 -12.44 4.04 19.43
N TYR A 317 -11.76 4.64 20.39
CA TYR A 317 -12.13 4.52 21.82
C TYR A 317 -13.54 5.03 22.08
N ILE A 318 -13.88 6.23 21.59
CA ILE A 318 -15.19 6.84 21.78
C ILE A 318 -16.28 6.04 21.08
N SER A 319 -16.08 5.66 19.83
CA SER A 319 -17.08 4.89 19.07
C SER A 319 -17.31 3.50 19.64
N CYS A 320 -16.26 2.83 20.11
CA CYS A 320 -16.36 1.56 20.82
C CYS A 320 -17.11 1.70 22.16
N ALA A 321 -16.88 2.79 22.89
CA ALA A 321 -17.62 3.08 24.11
C ALA A 321 -19.12 3.32 23.84
N LEU A 322 -19.46 4.08 22.79
CA LEU A 322 -20.84 4.36 22.39
C LEU A 322 -21.58 3.12 21.88
N THR A 323 -20.89 2.19 21.24
CA THR A 323 -21.47 0.97 20.66
C THR A 323 -21.49 -0.21 21.65
N GLY A 324 -20.92 -0.03 22.86
CA GLY A 324 -20.92 -1.06 23.91
C GLY A 324 -20.11 -2.30 23.51
N THR A 325 -18.91 -2.12 22.94
CA THR A 325 -17.97 -3.21 22.67
C THR A 325 -17.20 -3.61 23.93
N SER A 326 -16.52 -4.77 23.91
CA SER A 326 -15.70 -5.26 25.02
C SER A 326 -14.61 -4.24 25.41
N ARG A 327 -14.10 -4.35 26.63
CA ARG A 327 -13.06 -3.43 27.13
C ARG A 327 -11.76 -3.56 26.32
N GLU A 328 -11.43 -4.76 25.91
CA GLU A 328 -10.24 -5.10 25.13
C GLU A 328 -10.30 -4.42 23.77
N ILE A 329 -11.43 -4.52 23.07
CA ILE A 329 -11.65 -3.87 21.77
C ILE A 329 -11.57 -2.35 21.94
N ARG A 330 -12.31 -1.80 22.91
CA ARG A 330 -12.35 -0.36 23.15
C ARG A 330 -10.98 0.25 23.43
N ASN A 331 -10.18 -0.41 24.27
CA ASN A 331 -8.93 0.16 24.74
C ASN A 331 -7.76 -0.02 23.76
N TYR A 332 -7.75 -1.10 22.98
CA TYR A 332 -6.57 -1.49 22.21
C TYR A 332 -6.77 -1.49 20.69
N MET A 333 -8.01 -1.42 20.20
CA MET A 333 -8.30 -1.44 18.75
C MET A 333 -7.62 -0.28 18.02
N GLY A 334 -7.66 0.94 18.58
CA GLY A 334 -7.05 2.12 17.99
C GLY A 334 -5.54 1.99 17.76
N LEU A 335 -4.83 1.22 18.59
CA LEU A 335 -3.40 0.94 18.39
C LEU A 335 -3.16 0.06 17.15
N ALA A 336 -4.07 -0.87 16.85
CA ALA A 336 -3.95 -1.74 15.68
C ALA A 336 -4.32 -1.03 14.36
N LEU A 337 -4.94 0.17 14.40
CA LEU A 337 -5.35 0.98 13.26
C LEU A 337 -4.34 2.09 12.90
N ILE A 338 -3.19 2.14 13.57
CA ILE A 338 -2.13 3.14 13.31
C ILE A 338 -1.50 3.00 11.91
N PRO A 339 -1.22 1.79 11.38
CA PRO A 339 -0.52 1.65 10.11
C PRO A 339 -1.19 2.42 8.96
N GLN A 340 -0.36 3.08 8.14
CA GLN A 340 -0.80 3.79 6.93
C GLN A 340 0.25 3.62 5.83
N ALA A 341 -0.17 3.20 4.63
CA ALA A 341 0.72 2.98 3.50
C ALA A 341 -0.01 3.11 2.15
N GLY A 342 0.04 2.10 1.31
CA GLY A 342 -0.34 2.05 -0.10
C GLY A 342 -1.52 2.93 -0.55
N VAL A 343 -2.69 2.81 0.07
CA VAL A 343 -3.87 3.61 -0.30
C VAL A 343 -3.63 5.10 -0.04
N ALA A 344 -3.04 5.45 1.11
CA ALA A 344 -2.73 6.85 1.43
C ALA A 344 -1.73 7.47 0.46
N ILE A 345 -0.67 6.73 0.10
CA ILE A 345 0.32 7.18 -0.89
C ILE A 345 -0.35 7.40 -2.24
N GLY A 346 -1.18 6.46 -2.67
CA GLY A 346 -1.92 6.60 -3.92
C GLY A 346 -2.88 7.78 -3.93
N LEU A 347 -3.61 8.02 -2.83
CA LEU A 347 -4.46 9.19 -2.68
C LEU A 347 -3.65 10.49 -2.64
N ALA A 348 -2.42 10.46 -2.11
CA ALA A 348 -1.53 11.60 -2.14
C ALA A 348 -1.12 11.98 -3.57
N PHE A 349 -0.85 11.02 -4.45
CA PHE A 349 -0.61 11.29 -5.87
C PHE A 349 -1.85 11.90 -6.57
N LEU A 350 -3.04 11.41 -6.23
CA LEU A 350 -4.29 12.00 -6.76
C LEU A 350 -4.52 13.40 -6.19
N GLY A 351 -4.30 13.60 -4.89
CA GLY A 351 -4.43 14.89 -4.23
C GLY A 351 -3.42 15.93 -4.74
N GLN A 352 -2.19 15.48 -5.09
CA GLN A 352 -1.19 16.34 -5.70
C GLN A 352 -1.70 16.99 -7.00
N ARG A 353 -2.48 16.25 -7.79
CA ARG A 353 -3.07 16.75 -9.05
C ARG A 353 -4.20 17.77 -8.83
N LEU A 354 -4.75 17.84 -7.62
CA LEU A 354 -5.85 18.76 -7.24
C LEU A 354 -5.36 20.08 -6.68
N LEU A 355 -4.09 20.18 -6.30
CA LEU A 355 -3.47 21.33 -5.66
C LEU A 355 -2.49 22.02 -6.60
N PRO A 356 -2.17 23.31 -6.34
CA PRO A 356 -1.07 23.98 -7.04
C PRO A 356 0.23 23.18 -6.91
N PRO A 357 1.13 23.20 -7.92
CA PRO A 357 2.29 22.31 -8.00
C PRO A 357 3.17 22.29 -6.74
N GLU A 358 3.42 23.44 -6.13
CA GLU A 358 4.25 23.58 -4.93
C GLU A 358 3.59 22.91 -3.70
N THR A 359 2.31 23.21 -3.47
CA THR A 359 1.53 22.67 -2.35
C THR A 359 1.23 21.19 -2.54
N GLY A 360 1.01 20.75 -3.78
CA GLY A 360 0.84 19.34 -4.11
C GLY A 360 2.10 18.50 -3.79
N LYS A 361 3.29 18.99 -4.16
CA LYS A 361 4.57 18.36 -3.80
C LYS A 361 4.77 18.30 -2.28
N LEU A 362 4.42 19.39 -1.59
CA LEU A 362 4.49 19.48 -0.14
C LEU A 362 3.65 18.39 0.52
N MET A 363 2.39 18.24 0.09
CA MET A 363 1.48 17.22 0.60
C MET A 363 2.02 15.81 0.36
N LEU A 364 2.50 15.53 -0.86
CA LEU A 364 3.08 14.24 -1.19
C LEU A 364 4.29 13.94 -0.29
N THR A 365 5.16 14.90 -0.04
CA THR A 365 6.31 14.77 0.86
C THR A 365 5.87 14.45 2.29
N ILE A 366 4.83 15.11 2.82
CA ILE A 366 4.27 14.83 4.15
C ILE A 366 3.78 13.39 4.23
N ILE A 367 3.01 12.94 3.25
CA ILE A 367 2.42 11.60 3.27
C ILE A 367 3.50 10.52 3.07
N LEU A 368 4.44 10.69 2.14
CA LEU A 368 5.49 9.72 1.92
C LEU A 368 6.41 9.57 3.13
N SER A 369 6.82 10.68 3.74
CA SER A 369 7.67 10.65 4.93
C SER A 369 6.97 10.03 6.13
N SER A 370 5.71 10.37 6.35
CA SER A 370 4.92 9.77 7.43
C SER A 370 4.62 8.29 7.17
N SER A 371 4.45 7.88 5.91
CA SER A 371 4.24 6.45 5.56
C SER A 371 5.43 5.58 5.97
N VAL A 372 6.67 6.08 5.80
CA VAL A 372 7.85 5.36 6.30
C VAL A 372 7.79 5.17 7.83
N LEU A 373 7.40 6.22 8.56
CA LEU A 373 7.25 6.13 10.01
C LEU A 373 6.14 5.15 10.41
N TYR A 374 5.01 5.18 9.70
CA TYR A 374 3.89 4.25 9.95
C TYR A 374 4.26 2.80 9.65
N GLU A 375 5.05 2.54 8.62
CA GLU A 375 5.53 1.19 8.30
C GLU A 375 6.47 0.65 9.38
N MET A 376 7.26 1.51 10.04
CA MET A 376 8.14 1.12 11.14
C MET A 376 7.37 0.91 12.45
N VAL A 377 6.47 1.82 12.79
CA VAL A 377 5.73 1.80 14.08
C VAL A 377 4.53 0.86 14.01
N GLY A 378 3.92 0.70 12.84
CA GLY A 378 2.67 -0.02 12.64
C GLY A 378 2.70 -1.49 13.09
N PRO A 379 3.66 -2.32 12.66
CA PRO A 379 3.76 -3.71 13.10
C PRO A 379 3.97 -3.84 14.61
N ILE A 380 4.75 -2.94 15.19
CA ILE A 380 5.02 -2.90 16.65
C ILE A 380 3.72 -2.57 17.39
N SER A 381 3.00 -1.54 16.94
CA SER A 381 1.72 -1.12 17.54
C SER A 381 0.65 -2.21 17.40
N ALA A 382 0.54 -2.86 16.24
CA ALA A 382 -0.37 -3.98 16.03
C ALA A 382 -0.04 -5.17 16.95
N LYS A 383 1.25 -5.50 17.11
CA LYS A 383 1.71 -6.55 18.04
C LYS A 383 1.33 -6.23 19.47
N VAL A 384 1.57 -4.99 19.92
CA VAL A 384 1.20 -4.53 21.27
C VAL A 384 -0.31 -4.63 21.48
N ALA A 385 -1.12 -4.21 20.50
CA ALA A 385 -2.57 -4.32 20.56
C ALA A 385 -3.04 -5.77 20.68
N LEU A 386 -2.48 -6.69 19.91
CA LEU A 386 -2.80 -8.13 19.96
C LEU A 386 -2.41 -8.77 21.29
N LEU A 387 -1.30 -8.35 21.90
CA LEU A 387 -0.86 -8.79 23.23
C LEU A 387 -1.81 -8.31 24.31
N LEU A 388 -2.07 -7.01 24.35
CA LEU A 388 -2.89 -6.38 25.39
C LEU A 388 -4.36 -6.79 25.31
N SER A 389 -4.84 -7.15 24.10
CA SER A 389 -6.19 -7.70 23.90
C SER A 389 -6.30 -9.19 24.25
N GLY A 390 -5.18 -9.86 24.57
CA GLY A 390 -5.18 -11.30 24.82
C GLY A 390 -5.35 -12.17 23.58
N SER A 391 -5.28 -11.59 22.37
CA SER A 391 -5.38 -12.32 21.10
C SER A 391 -4.16 -13.17 20.78
N ILE A 392 -3.03 -12.85 21.40
CA ILE A 392 -1.79 -13.65 21.42
C ILE A 392 -1.25 -13.72 22.85
N SER A 393 -0.59 -14.82 23.20
CA SER A 393 0.02 -14.98 24.52
C SER A 393 1.50 -14.63 24.49
N GLY A 394 2.08 -14.26 25.64
CA GLY A 394 3.52 -14.03 25.75
C GLY A 394 4.35 -15.30 25.42
N LYS A 395 3.79 -16.50 25.60
CA LYS A 395 4.39 -17.77 25.20
C LYS A 395 4.50 -17.90 23.67
N ASP A 396 3.47 -17.51 22.93
CA ASP A 396 3.48 -17.58 21.45
C ASP A 396 4.59 -16.69 20.85
N ILE A 397 4.97 -15.62 21.56
CA ILE A 397 6.09 -14.75 21.14
C ILE A 397 7.43 -15.41 21.43
N LEU A 398 7.57 -16.01 22.60
CA LEU A 398 8.82 -16.69 23.00
C LEU A 398 9.11 -17.90 22.13
N ASP A 399 8.10 -18.73 21.87
CA ASP A 399 8.21 -19.92 21.01
C ASP A 399 8.60 -19.51 19.58
N LYS A 400 8.09 -18.39 19.06
CA LYS A 400 8.49 -17.90 17.74
C LYS A 400 9.88 -17.31 17.69
N MET A 401 10.32 -16.59 18.73
CA MET A 401 11.71 -16.12 18.79
C MET A 401 12.70 -17.28 18.78
N VAL A 402 12.36 -18.38 19.46
CA VAL A 402 13.19 -19.59 19.46
C VAL A 402 13.19 -20.26 18.09
N VAL A 403 12.03 -20.40 17.44
CA VAL A 403 11.93 -21.02 16.10
C VAL A 403 12.65 -20.19 15.03
N THR A 404 12.47 -18.86 15.05
CA THR A 404 13.15 -17.98 14.08
C THR A 404 14.67 -17.99 14.31
N GLY A 405 15.12 -18.02 15.55
CA GLY A 405 16.55 -18.17 15.87
C GLY A 405 17.14 -19.51 15.42
N GLN A 406 16.36 -20.58 15.46
CA GLN A 406 16.77 -21.90 14.95
C GLN A 406 16.80 -21.94 13.41
N GLU A 407 15.77 -21.37 12.75
CA GLU A 407 15.75 -21.27 11.29
C GLU A 407 16.90 -20.41 10.74
N GLU A 408 17.26 -19.31 11.42
CA GLU A 408 18.42 -18.46 11.07
C GLU A 408 19.74 -19.19 11.29
N GLN A 409 19.87 -20.02 12.33
CA GLN A 409 21.06 -20.85 12.56
C GLN A 409 21.17 -21.98 11.53
N GLU A 410 20.08 -22.68 11.20
CA GLU A 410 20.07 -23.71 10.17
C GLU A 410 20.35 -23.12 8.76
N GLU A 411 19.92 -21.89 8.48
CA GLU A 411 20.21 -21.21 7.20
C GLU A 411 21.67 -20.75 7.14
N GLN A 412 22.26 -20.32 8.26
CA GLN A 412 23.69 -20.01 8.37
C GLN A 412 24.57 -21.24 8.25
N GLU A 413 24.21 -22.35 8.90
CA GLU A 413 24.91 -23.62 8.77
C GLU A 413 24.83 -24.20 7.36
N ARG A 414 23.70 -24.05 6.69
CA ARG A 414 23.51 -24.49 5.29
C ARG A 414 24.32 -23.65 4.31
N ASN A 415 24.42 -22.33 4.53
CA ASN A 415 25.21 -21.44 3.71
C ASN A 415 26.71 -21.64 3.94
N SER A 416 27.16 -21.85 5.19
CA SER A 416 28.56 -22.17 5.47
C SER A 416 28.98 -23.52 4.91
N GLY A 417 28.11 -24.52 4.94
CA GLY A 417 28.39 -25.83 4.30
C GLY A 417 28.43 -25.77 2.77
N GLN A 418 27.65 -24.88 2.14
CA GLN A 418 27.75 -24.65 0.70
C GLN A 418 29.01 -23.89 0.30
N ASP A 419 29.48 -22.96 1.12
CA ASP A 419 30.73 -22.23 0.89
C ASP A 419 31.96 -23.18 1.06
N GLU A 420 31.94 -24.09 2.02
CA GLU A 420 32.97 -25.15 2.17
C GLU A 420 32.99 -26.11 0.98
N GLU A 421 31.82 -26.57 0.49
CA GLU A 421 31.72 -27.43 -0.70
C GLU A 421 32.24 -26.72 -1.97
N LEU A 422 32.01 -25.41 -2.11
CA LEU A 422 32.51 -24.61 -3.24
C LEU A 422 34.03 -24.41 -3.15
N GLU A 423 34.60 -24.20 -1.96
CA GLU A 423 36.07 -24.12 -1.77
C GLU A 423 36.75 -25.50 -2.02
N GLU A 424 36.14 -26.63 -1.66
CA GLU A 424 36.67 -27.95 -2.00
C GLU A 424 36.68 -28.18 -3.52
N ILE A 425 35.61 -27.80 -4.24
CA ILE A 425 35.54 -27.93 -5.70
C ILE A 425 36.57 -27.04 -6.40
N GLU A 426 36.81 -25.82 -5.92
CA GLU A 426 37.84 -24.94 -6.47
C GLU A 426 39.27 -25.45 -6.20
N THR A 427 39.51 -26.06 -5.08
CA THR A 427 40.82 -26.64 -4.76
C THR A 427 41.10 -27.95 -5.52
N GLU A 428 40.10 -28.81 -5.75
CA GLU A 428 40.26 -29.99 -6.62
C GLU A 428 40.40 -29.64 -8.10
N GLY A 429 39.72 -28.56 -8.59
CA GLY A 429 39.84 -28.08 -9.98
C GLY A 429 41.21 -27.48 -10.32
N SER A 430 41.95 -26.95 -9.33
CA SER A 430 43.28 -26.36 -9.54
C SER A 430 44.43 -27.38 -9.50
N GLY A 431 44.20 -28.63 -9.08
CA GLY A 431 45.21 -29.67 -8.95
C GLY A 431 45.44 -30.54 -10.20
N SER A 432 44.65 -30.43 -11.27
CA SER A 432 44.73 -31.33 -12.44
C SER A 432 45.37 -30.74 -13.70
N GLY A 433 46.10 -29.62 -13.56
CA GLY A 433 46.68 -28.87 -14.69
C GLY A 433 48.18 -28.82 -14.82
N SER A 434 48.94 -29.88 -14.36
CA SER A 434 50.36 -29.94 -14.62
C SER A 434 50.85 -31.38 -14.62
N ASP A 435 50.73 -32.07 -15.81
CA ASP A 435 51.64 -33.13 -16.22
C ASP A 435 51.25 -33.60 -17.64
N GLY A 436 52.10 -33.31 -18.62
CA GLY A 436 51.97 -33.95 -19.92
C GLY A 436 52.46 -33.16 -21.14
N GLU A 437 53.63 -32.56 -21.07
CA GLU A 437 54.44 -32.28 -22.27
C GLU A 437 55.69 -33.17 -22.21
N GLU A 438 55.68 -34.29 -22.89
CA GLU A 438 56.88 -34.91 -23.43
C GLU A 438 56.56 -35.75 -24.66
N ASP A 439 57.20 -35.32 -25.79
CA ASP A 439 57.72 -36.07 -26.94
C ASP A 439 56.86 -37.17 -27.61
N GLU A 440 56.53 -36.92 -28.89
CA GLU A 440 56.99 -37.88 -29.93
C GLU A 440 57.01 -37.23 -31.35
N LYS A 441 58.22 -37.19 -31.91
CA LYS A 441 58.51 -37.04 -33.34
C LYS A 441 58.02 -38.29 -34.07
N ILE A 442 57.31 -38.13 -35.15
CA ILE A 442 57.65 -38.60 -36.51
C ILE A 442 56.67 -38.03 -37.50
#